data_29ac9abd016a064b57bda91b731a8bee
#
_entry.id   29ac9abd016a064b57bda91b731a8bee
#
_cell.length_a   1.000
_cell.length_b   1.000
_cell.length_c   1.000
_cell.angle_alpha   90.00
_cell.angle_beta   90.00
_cell.angle_gamma   90.00
#
_symmetry.space_group_name_H-M   'P 1'
#
loop_
_entity.id
_entity.type
_entity.pdbx_description
1 polymer ?
#
loop_
_entity_poly.entity_id
_entity_poly.type
_entity_poly.pdbx_seq_one_letter_code
_entity_poly.pdbx_strand_id
1 'polypeptide(L)'
;QAALIPLPFRCRWHTLKTMYRIMTVCTGNICRSPVGEYLIREHARQVGLEVEVASSAITDYEIGNPIDTRAGRILTARGIDPSGHRASRFVAEDFDRYDLILAMDTPHYLHLKQLARTEDDKAKIRMMRSFDPAMAGKNLDELGIYDPWYGQMRDFEYTTELIDTAARALIAGLAAEGDAA
;
A
#
# COMPACT_ATOMS: atom_id res chain seq x y z
N GLN A 1 0.22 -19.59 17.89
CA GLN A 1 0.49 -19.81 16.46
C GLN A 1 -0.44 -18.88 15.71
N ALA A 2 0.07 -17.72 15.26
CA ALA A 2 -0.68 -16.83 14.37
C ALA A 2 -0.86 -17.57 13.04
N ALA A 3 -2.10 -17.82 12.67
CA ALA A 3 -2.42 -18.37 11.36
C ALA A 3 -1.98 -17.36 10.29
N LEU A 4 -0.98 -17.71 9.51
CA LEU A 4 -0.58 -16.97 8.33
C LEU A 4 -1.81 -16.89 7.42
N ILE A 5 -2.28 -15.68 7.14
CA ILE A 5 -3.34 -15.45 6.16
C ILE A 5 -2.74 -15.89 4.82
N PRO A 6 -3.25 -16.93 4.17
CA PRO A 6 -2.69 -17.34 2.88
C PRO A 6 -2.89 -16.17 1.92
N LEU A 7 -1.79 -15.63 1.38
CA LEU A 7 -1.86 -14.75 0.23
C LEU A 7 -2.59 -15.53 -0.87
N PRO A 8 -3.72 -15.04 -1.44
CA PRO A 8 -4.60 -15.81 -2.31
C PRO A 8 -4.02 -16.11 -3.68
N PHE A 9 -2.76 -15.89 -3.85
CA PHE A 9 -1.97 -16.36 -4.97
C PHE A 9 -0.79 -17.14 -4.41
N ARG A 10 -0.76 -18.44 -4.70
CA ARG A 10 0.53 -19.06 -4.98
C ARG A 10 1.12 -18.24 -6.13
N CYS A 11 1.74 -17.12 -5.80
CA CYS A 11 2.69 -16.50 -6.70
C CYS A 11 3.68 -17.61 -7.02
N ARG A 12 3.56 -18.11 -8.23
CA ARG A 12 4.41 -19.14 -8.78
C ARG A 12 5.78 -18.49 -8.94
N TRP A 13 6.56 -18.49 -7.84
CA TRP A 13 7.96 -18.05 -7.78
C TRP A 13 8.83 -18.97 -8.64
N HIS A 14 8.33 -19.37 -9.80
CA HIS A 14 9.07 -20.13 -10.76
C HIS A 14 9.61 -19.18 -11.80
N THR A 15 10.94 -19.03 -11.72
CA THR A 15 11.84 -18.41 -12.68
C THR A 15 11.92 -16.86 -12.67
N LEU A 16 13.00 -16.35 -12.03
CA LEU A 16 13.69 -15.09 -12.40
C LEU A 16 12.94 -13.75 -12.20
N LYS A 17 11.97 -13.64 -11.30
CA LYS A 17 11.49 -12.31 -10.91
C LYS A 17 12.35 -11.79 -9.78
N THR A 18 13.29 -10.92 -10.10
CA THR A 18 14.30 -10.40 -9.19
C THR A 18 13.78 -9.39 -8.17
N MET A 19 12.53 -8.89 -8.28
CA MET A 19 11.97 -7.88 -7.39
C MET A 19 10.44 -7.84 -7.45
N TYR A 20 9.77 -7.82 -6.29
CA TYR A 20 8.32 -7.68 -6.17
C TYR A 20 7.94 -6.19 -6.15
N ARG A 21 6.92 -5.79 -6.93
CA ARG A 21 6.55 -4.39 -7.14
C ARG A 21 5.18 -4.09 -6.55
N ILE A 22 5.12 -3.13 -5.65
CA ILE A 22 3.92 -2.76 -4.89
C ILE A 22 3.56 -1.30 -5.17
N MET A 23 2.27 -1.04 -5.43
CA MET A 23 1.72 0.30 -5.57
C MET A 23 0.65 0.53 -4.51
N THR A 24 0.73 1.63 -3.75
CA THR A 24 -0.32 2.07 -2.85
C THR A 24 -1.13 3.20 -3.47
N VAL A 25 -2.46 3.21 -3.31
CA VAL A 25 -3.36 4.14 -4.02
C VAL A 25 -4.36 4.77 -3.07
N CYS A 26 -4.47 6.11 -3.13
CA CYS A 26 -5.50 6.88 -2.44
C CYS A 26 -6.09 7.97 -3.34
N THR A 27 -6.83 8.93 -2.81
CA THR A 27 -7.49 9.98 -3.61
C THR A 27 -6.47 10.91 -4.27
N GLY A 28 -5.63 11.59 -3.49
CA GLY A 28 -4.74 12.66 -3.99
C GLY A 28 -3.25 12.32 -3.96
N ASN A 29 -2.86 11.16 -3.43
CA ASN A 29 -1.46 10.74 -3.29
C ASN A 29 -0.59 11.72 -2.46
N ILE A 30 -1.16 12.36 -1.46
CA ILE A 30 -0.42 13.24 -0.54
C ILE A 30 -0.53 12.85 0.93
N CYS A 31 -1.46 11.95 1.31
CA CYS A 31 -1.67 11.51 2.70
C CYS A 31 -1.44 10.01 2.85
N ARG A 32 -2.48 9.19 2.62
CA ARG A 32 -2.50 7.76 2.94
C ARG A 32 -1.54 6.93 2.09
N SER A 33 -1.60 7.07 0.76
CA SER A 33 -0.78 6.24 -0.12
C SER A 33 0.73 6.53 0.01
N PRO A 34 1.23 7.78 0.11
CA PRO A 34 2.66 7.97 0.35
C PRO A 34 3.10 7.44 1.71
N VAL A 35 2.27 7.54 2.76
CA VAL A 35 2.58 6.91 4.05
C VAL A 35 2.72 5.40 3.89
N GLY A 36 1.81 4.76 3.14
CA GLY A 36 1.88 3.33 2.83
C GLY A 36 3.17 2.96 2.07
N GLU A 37 3.53 3.73 1.05
CA GLU A 37 4.77 3.54 0.29
C GLU A 37 6.00 3.54 1.19
N TYR A 38 6.15 4.59 1.99
CA TYR A 38 7.34 4.76 2.83
C TYR A 38 7.43 3.72 3.95
N LEU A 39 6.30 3.35 4.58
CA LEU A 39 6.28 2.33 5.63
C LEU A 39 6.54 0.93 5.08
N ILE A 40 5.96 0.55 3.95
CA ILE A 40 6.25 -0.74 3.30
C ILE A 40 7.73 -0.83 2.94
N ARG A 41 8.30 0.23 2.36
CA ARG A 41 9.73 0.30 2.01
C ARG A 41 10.62 0.17 3.24
N GLU A 42 10.28 0.85 4.34
CA GLU A 42 11.05 0.78 5.58
C GLU A 42 10.99 -0.62 6.22
N HIS A 43 9.81 -1.24 6.31
CA HIS A 43 9.70 -2.60 6.83
C HIS A 43 10.45 -3.62 5.97
N ALA A 44 10.41 -3.49 4.65
CA ALA A 44 11.16 -4.35 3.74
C ALA A 44 12.68 -4.19 3.96
N ARG A 45 13.15 -2.96 4.09
CA ARG A 45 14.56 -2.67 4.39
C ARG A 45 15.01 -3.30 5.72
N GLN A 46 14.16 -3.25 6.76
CA GLN A 46 14.47 -3.81 8.08
C GLN A 46 14.66 -5.33 8.07
N VAL A 47 13.97 -6.04 7.20
CA VAL A 47 14.06 -7.49 7.06
C VAL A 47 14.95 -7.94 5.89
N GLY A 48 15.57 -7.00 5.17
CA GLY A 48 16.44 -7.31 4.03
C GLY A 48 15.69 -7.83 2.80
N LEU A 49 14.38 -7.54 2.66
CA LEU A 49 13.58 -7.94 1.52
C LEU A 49 13.65 -6.88 0.42
N GLU A 50 14.04 -7.27 -0.79
CA GLU A 50 14.07 -6.37 -1.95
C GLU A 50 12.68 -6.24 -2.57
N VAL A 51 12.11 -5.03 -2.51
CA VAL A 51 10.84 -4.66 -3.13
C VAL A 51 10.94 -3.28 -3.76
N GLU A 52 10.26 -3.09 -4.88
CA GLU A 52 10.01 -1.77 -5.44
C GLU A 52 8.65 -1.30 -4.94
N VAL A 53 8.59 -0.13 -4.30
CA VAL A 53 7.34 0.42 -3.78
C VAL A 53 7.13 1.82 -4.31
N ALA A 54 5.94 2.10 -4.80
CA ALA A 54 5.51 3.41 -5.23
C ALA A 54 4.10 3.73 -4.73
N SER A 55 3.65 4.95 -4.93
CA SER A 55 2.29 5.37 -4.61
C SER A 55 1.70 6.26 -5.69
N SER A 56 0.37 6.29 -5.79
CA SER A 56 -0.35 7.11 -6.76
C SER A 56 -1.74 7.52 -6.28
N ALA A 57 -2.39 8.39 -7.05
CA ALA A 57 -3.72 8.91 -6.83
C ALA A 57 -4.73 8.35 -7.81
N ILE A 58 -6.01 8.27 -7.43
CA ILE A 58 -7.09 8.05 -8.38
C ILE A 58 -7.54 9.34 -9.08
N THR A 59 -7.14 10.51 -8.56
CA THR A 59 -7.47 11.84 -9.13
C THR A 59 -6.21 12.57 -9.59
N ASP A 60 -6.37 13.72 -10.22
CA ASP A 60 -5.28 14.57 -10.71
C ASP A 60 -5.11 15.88 -9.91
N TYR A 61 -5.90 16.07 -8.84
CA TYR A 61 -5.94 17.33 -8.10
C TYR A 61 -4.62 17.76 -7.46
N GLU A 62 -3.80 16.79 -7.08
CA GLU A 62 -2.58 17.01 -6.31
C GLU A 62 -1.29 16.66 -7.08
N ILE A 63 -1.38 16.36 -8.38
CA ILE A 63 -0.21 15.94 -9.17
C ILE A 63 0.95 16.93 -9.03
N GLY A 64 2.13 16.40 -8.71
CA GLY A 64 3.36 17.17 -8.51
C GLY A 64 3.52 17.76 -7.11
N ASN A 65 2.47 17.75 -6.28
CA ASN A 65 2.55 18.25 -4.91
C ASN A 65 3.37 17.31 -4.01
N PRO A 66 4.06 17.86 -2.99
CA PRO A 66 4.73 17.07 -1.98
C PRO A 66 3.72 16.36 -1.07
N ILE A 67 4.23 15.48 -0.22
CA ILE A 67 3.43 14.87 0.84
C ILE A 67 2.83 15.94 1.77
N ASP A 68 1.62 15.69 2.30
CA ASP A 68 1.01 16.56 3.32
C ASP A 68 1.96 16.74 4.51
N THR A 69 2.07 17.96 5.00
CA THR A 69 3.03 18.34 6.05
C THR A 69 2.84 17.53 7.33
N ARG A 70 1.58 17.17 7.68
CA ARG A 70 1.25 16.35 8.87
C ARG A 70 1.74 14.91 8.69
N ALA A 71 1.46 14.30 7.53
CA ALA A 71 1.97 12.98 7.18
C ALA A 71 3.50 12.96 7.12
N GLY A 72 4.10 13.97 6.50
CA GLY A 72 5.56 14.10 6.42
C GLY A 72 6.23 14.22 7.80
N ARG A 73 5.64 14.97 8.73
CA ARG A 73 6.16 15.08 10.11
C ARG A 73 6.16 13.73 10.84
N ILE A 74 5.11 12.92 10.66
CA ILE A 74 5.03 11.59 11.29
C ILE A 74 6.11 10.67 10.75
N LEU A 75 6.33 10.65 9.43
CA LEU A 75 7.39 9.85 8.81
C LEU A 75 8.77 10.31 9.26
N THR A 76 9.03 11.63 9.28
CA THR A 76 10.29 12.19 9.75
C THR A 76 10.57 11.85 11.22
N ALA A 77 9.56 11.90 12.09
CA ALA A 77 9.69 11.47 13.48
C ALA A 77 10.05 9.99 13.64
N ARG A 78 9.77 9.18 12.64
CA ARG A 78 10.15 7.76 12.55
C ARG A 78 11.50 7.53 11.85
N GLY A 79 12.23 8.60 11.52
CA GLY A 79 13.51 8.53 10.82
C GLY A 79 13.41 8.29 9.31
N ILE A 80 12.23 8.47 8.73
CA ILE A 80 11.97 8.29 7.30
C ILE A 80 11.90 9.66 6.63
N ASP A 81 12.70 9.90 5.59
CA ASP A 81 12.68 11.15 4.83
C ASP A 81 11.69 11.08 3.65
N PRO A 82 10.55 11.81 3.71
CA PRO A 82 9.57 11.83 2.63
C PRO A 82 9.78 13.00 1.64
N SER A 83 10.86 13.75 1.72
CA SER A 83 11.07 15.02 0.97
C SER A 83 11.07 14.84 -0.55
N GLY A 84 11.44 13.64 -1.03
CA GLY A 84 11.45 13.30 -2.44
C GLY A 84 10.07 12.97 -3.03
N HIS A 85 9.02 12.85 -2.21
CA HIS A 85 7.69 12.49 -2.71
C HIS A 85 7.11 13.58 -3.61
N ARG A 86 6.51 13.14 -4.71
CA ARG A 86 5.68 13.97 -5.61
C ARG A 86 4.47 13.15 -6.02
N ALA A 87 3.28 13.71 -5.77
CA ALA A 87 2.03 13.05 -6.11
C ALA A 87 1.94 12.75 -7.60
N SER A 88 1.51 11.55 -7.94
CA SER A 88 1.31 11.07 -9.30
C SER A 88 -0.05 10.39 -9.43
N ARG A 89 -0.54 10.24 -10.68
CA ARG A 89 -1.82 9.58 -10.95
C ARG A 89 -1.58 8.14 -11.37
N PHE A 90 -2.47 7.25 -10.89
CA PHE A 90 -2.55 5.87 -11.35
C PHE A 90 -3.11 5.83 -12.78
N VAL A 91 -2.48 5.06 -13.65
CA VAL A 91 -2.91 4.82 -15.03
C VAL A 91 -3.02 3.32 -15.31
N ALA A 92 -3.80 2.94 -16.33
CA ALA A 92 -4.04 1.53 -16.62
C ALA A 92 -2.75 0.73 -16.93
N GLU A 93 -1.72 1.39 -17.45
CA GLU A 93 -0.41 0.81 -17.73
C GLU A 93 0.35 0.41 -16.45
N ASP A 94 -0.02 0.95 -15.29
CA ASP A 94 0.58 0.57 -14.00
C ASP A 94 0.24 -0.89 -13.63
N PHE A 95 -0.86 -1.45 -14.13
CA PHE A 95 -1.14 -2.88 -13.99
C PHE A 95 -0.07 -3.77 -14.62
N ASP A 96 0.63 -3.31 -15.66
CA ASP A 96 1.71 -4.06 -16.30
C ASP A 96 3.03 -3.98 -15.50
N ARG A 97 3.15 -2.96 -14.65
CA ARG A 97 4.38 -2.65 -13.92
C ARG A 97 4.39 -3.21 -12.51
N TYR A 98 3.22 -3.26 -11.84
CA TYR A 98 3.10 -3.64 -10.44
C TYR A 98 2.43 -5.00 -10.28
N ASP A 99 2.85 -5.73 -9.24
CA ASP A 99 2.35 -7.06 -8.90
C ASP A 99 1.21 -7.00 -7.90
N LEU A 100 1.23 -5.98 -7.04
CA LEU A 100 0.25 -5.74 -5.99
C LEU A 100 -0.13 -4.27 -5.96
N ILE A 101 -1.43 -4.00 -5.97
CA ILE A 101 -1.98 -2.65 -5.93
C ILE A 101 -2.90 -2.54 -4.72
N LEU A 102 -2.55 -1.66 -3.79
CA LEU A 102 -3.15 -1.55 -2.46
C LEU A 102 -4.05 -0.31 -2.38
N ALA A 103 -5.35 -0.54 -2.35
CA ALA A 103 -6.35 0.51 -2.15
C ALA A 103 -6.51 0.86 -0.66
N MET A 104 -6.61 2.14 -0.35
CA MET A 104 -6.76 2.62 1.03
C MET A 104 -8.21 2.54 1.53
N ASP A 105 -9.21 2.61 0.64
CA ASP A 105 -10.63 2.48 0.99
C ASP A 105 -11.45 1.91 -0.18
N THR A 106 -12.76 1.70 0.05
CA THR A 106 -13.68 1.13 -0.93
C THR A 106 -13.78 1.96 -2.22
N PRO A 107 -13.91 3.30 -2.21
CA PRO A 107 -13.88 4.12 -3.42
C PRO A 107 -12.63 3.89 -4.28
N HIS A 108 -11.44 3.82 -3.68
CA HIS A 108 -10.20 3.55 -4.42
C HIS A 108 -10.20 2.16 -5.03
N TYR A 109 -10.63 1.14 -4.25
CA TYR A 109 -10.73 -0.23 -4.70
C TYR A 109 -11.66 -0.35 -5.92
N LEU A 110 -12.85 0.25 -5.86
CA LEU A 110 -13.83 0.19 -6.94
C LEU A 110 -13.33 0.93 -8.18
N HIS A 111 -12.70 2.10 -8.01
CA HIS A 111 -12.09 2.84 -9.11
C HIS A 111 -11.02 2.01 -9.84
N LEU A 112 -10.12 1.39 -9.09
CA LEU A 112 -9.08 0.51 -9.66
C LEU A 112 -9.70 -0.69 -10.39
N LYS A 113 -10.76 -1.30 -9.83
CA LYS A 113 -11.49 -2.39 -10.49
C LYS A 113 -12.12 -1.97 -11.81
N GLN A 114 -12.58 -0.71 -11.95
CA GLN A 114 -13.11 -0.17 -13.19
C GLN A 114 -12.00 0.09 -14.22
N LEU A 115 -10.79 0.47 -13.80
CA LEU A 115 -9.65 0.68 -14.69
C LEU A 115 -9.00 -0.63 -15.16
N ALA A 116 -9.18 -1.72 -14.41
CA ALA A 116 -8.61 -3.03 -14.71
C ALA A 116 -9.14 -3.56 -16.06
N ARG A 117 -8.22 -3.96 -16.94
CA ARG A 117 -8.49 -4.40 -18.31
C ARG A 117 -8.75 -5.89 -18.42
N THR A 118 -8.21 -6.68 -17.46
CA THR A 118 -8.25 -8.14 -17.43
C THR A 118 -8.60 -8.67 -16.04
N GLU A 119 -8.92 -9.95 -15.93
CA GLU A 119 -9.08 -10.59 -14.61
C GLU A 119 -7.74 -10.65 -13.84
N ASP A 120 -6.61 -10.75 -14.54
CA ASP A 120 -5.28 -10.71 -13.93
C ASP A 120 -5.00 -9.32 -13.33
N ASP A 121 -5.37 -8.22 -14.02
CA ASP A 121 -5.30 -6.87 -13.46
C ASP A 121 -6.15 -6.76 -12.18
N LYS A 122 -7.40 -7.24 -12.22
CA LYS A 122 -8.30 -7.23 -11.07
C LYS A 122 -7.75 -8.04 -9.90
N ALA A 123 -7.08 -9.12 -10.18
CA ALA A 123 -6.50 -9.99 -9.17
C ALA A 123 -5.38 -9.32 -8.36
N LYS A 124 -4.67 -8.36 -8.95
CA LYS A 124 -3.60 -7.58 -8.29
C LYS A 124 -4.13 -6.59 -7.25
N ILE A 125 -5.42 -6.21 -7.31
CA ILE A 125 -6.00 -5.17 -6.46
C ILE A 125 -6.46 -5.76 -5.13
N ARG A 126 -5.94 -5.22 -4.02
CA ARG A 126 -6.31 -5.59 -2.65
C ARG A 126 -6.53 -4.34 -1.81
N MET A 127 -7.31 -4.50 -0.74
CA MET A 127 -7.37 -3.46 0.29
C MET A 127 -6.10 -3.52 1.15
N MET A 128 -5.48 -2.37 1.45
CA MET A 128 -4.30 -2.30 2.31
C MET A 128 -4.53 -3.00 3.65
N ARG A 129 -5.64 -2.73 4.32
CA ARG A 129 -5.97 -3.34 5.62
C ARG A 129 -6.32 -4.82 5.57
N SER A 130 -6.49 -5.42 4.39
CA SER A 130 -6.69 -6.87 4.31
C SER A 130 -5.47 -7.69 4.78
N PHE A 131 -4.32 -7.05 4.92
CA PHE A 131 -3.10 -7.66 5.46
C PHE A 131 -3.01 -7.55 7.00
N ASP A 132 -3.80 -6.69 7.64
CA ASP A 132 -3.91 -6.63 9.09
C ASP A 132 -4.59 -7.89 9.62
N PRO A 133 -3.91 -8.72 10.46
CA PRO A 133 -4.49 -9.96 10.97
C PRO A 133 -5.77 -9.76 11.76
N ALA A 134 -5.95 -8.60 12.41
CA ALA A 134 -7.16 -8.27 13.16
C ALA A 134 -8.38 -8.04 12.25
N MET A 135 -8.16 -7.88 10.95
CA MET A 135 -9.19 -7.61 9.95
C MET A 135 -9.60 -8.84 9.14
N ALA A 136 -9.14 -10.02 9.55
CA ALA A 136 -9.51 -11.28 8.88
C ALA A 136 -11.04 -11.50 8.88
N GLY A 137 -11.59 -11.81 7.71
CA GLY A 137 -13.05 -12.04 7.56
C GLY A 137 -13.92 -10.79 7.51
N LYS A 138 -13.32 -9.58 7.57
CA LYS A 138 -14.04 -8.33 7.43
C LYS A 138 -14.45 -8.05 5.98
N ASN A 139 -15.58 -7.35 5.82
CA ASN A 139 -16.06 -6.93 4.50
C ASN A 139 -15.25 -5.74 3.96
N LEU A 140 -15.50 -5.39 2.69
CA LEU A 140 -14.73 -4.38 1.97
C LEU A 140 -14.75 -3.01 2.67
N ASP A 141 -15.92 -2.58 3.19
CA ASP A 141 -16.06 -1.27 3.83
C ASP A 141 -15.35 -1.22 5.19
N GLU A 142 -15.36 -2.33 5.94
CA GLU A 142 -14.65 -2.44 7.22
C GLU A 142 -13.13 -2.40 7.04
N LEU A 143 -12.61 -2.76 5.85
CA LEU A 143 -11.19 -2.69 5.49
C LEU A 143 -10.74 -1.29 5.10
N GLY A 144 -11.64 -0.31 5.05
CA GLY A 144 -11.30 1.08 4.74
C GLY A 144 -10.37 1.70 5.79
N ILE A 145 -9.39 2.47 5.31
CA ILE A 145 -8.51 3.29 6.14
C ILE A 145 -9.08 4.71 6.19
N TYR A 146 -9.33 5.19 7.41
CA TYR A 146 -9.86 6.53 7.66
C TYR A 146 -9.07 7.60 6.89
N ASP A 147 -9.80 8.56 6.27
CA ASP A 147 -9.18 9.69 5.57
C ASP A 147 -8.91 10.85 6.54
N PRO A 148 -7.64 11.16 6.87
CA PRO A 148 -7.31 12.20 7.82
C PRO A 148 -7.34 13.61 7.25
N TRP A 149 -7.64 13.79 5.96
CA TRP A 149 -7.47 15.05 5.23
C TRP A 149 -8.09 16.27 5.92
N TYR A 150 -9.34 16.15 6.38
CA TYR A 150 -10.02 17.22 7.12
C TYR A 150 -9.78 17.20 8.63
N GLY A 151 -8.94 16.27 9.09
CA GLY A 151 -8.64 16.08 10.50
C GLY A 151 -7.44 16.87 11.01
N GLN A 152 -7.07 16.58 12.24
CA GLN A 152 -5.92 17.12 12.95
C GLN A 152 -4.75 16.12 12.94
N MET A 153 -3.63 16.48 13.59
CA MET A 153 -2.44 15.62 13.68
C MET A 153 -2.78 14.21 14.22
N ARG A 154 -3.60 14.12 15.26
CA ARG A 154 -4.03 12.83 15.85
C ARG A 154 -4.75 11.91 14.86
N ASP A 155 -5.44 12.49 13.87
CA ASP A 155 -6.15 11.71 12.84
C ASP A 155 -5.15 11.12 11.83
N PHE A 156 -4.09 11.86 11.53
CA PHE A 156 -2.95 11.37 10.73
C PHE A 156 -2.16 10.30 11.49
N GLU A 157 -1.91 10.48 12.79
CA GLU A 157 -1.27 9.47 13.64
C GLU A 157 -2.09 8.16 13.63
N TYR A 158 -3.40 8.25 13.88
CA TYR A 158 -4.29 7.10 13.85
C TYR A 158 -4.26 6.37 12.49
N THR A 159 -4.41 7.11 11.40
CA THR A 159 -4.35 6.57 10.04
C THR A 159 -3.00 5.91 9.76
N THR A 160 -1.91 6.54 10.20
CA THR A 160 -0.56 5.99 10.03
C THR A 160 -0.40 4.66 10.77
N GLU A 161 -0.93 4.51 11.99
CA GLU A 161 -0.86 3.23 12.73
C GLU A 161 -1.64 2.10 12.03
N LEU A 162 -2.79 2.40 11.43
CA LEU A 162 -3.54 1.41 10.64
C LEU A 162 -2.73 0.93 9.43
N ILE A 163 -2.08 1.86 8.74
CA ILE A 163 -1.24 1.57 7.57
C ILE A 163 0.02 0.79 8.01
N ASP A 164 0.66 1.20 9.10
CA ASP A 164 1.88 0.56 9.63
C ASP A 164 1.64 -0.90 10.00
N THR A 165 0.54 -1.18 10.69
CA THR A 165 0.15 -2.54 11.07
C THR A 165 -0.01 -3.43 9.84
N ALA A 166 -0.73 -2.95 8.83
CA ALA A 166 -0.93 -3.70 7.59
C ALA A 166 0.36 -3.86 6.78
N ALA A 167 1.20 -2.81 6.69
CA ALA A 167 2.48 -2.82 5.99
C ALA A 167 3.46 -3.85 6.59
N ARG A 168 3.56 -3.87 7.92
CA ARG A 168 4.39 -4.83 8.65
C ARG A 168 3.97 -6.27 8.39
N ALA A 169 2.67 -6.55 8.46
CA ALA A 169 2.13 -7.88 8.22
C ALA A 169 2.30 -8.33 6.76
N LEU A 170 2.10 -7.42 5.78
CA LEU A 170 2.37 -7.67 4.37
C LEU A 170 3.83 -8.10 4.15
N ILE A 171 4.78 -7.33 4.66
CA ILE A 171 6.21 -7.61 4.47
C ILE A 171 6.62 -8.89 5.18
N ALA A 172 6.11 -9.16 6.38
CA ALA A 172 6.36 -10.42 7.08
C ALA A 172 5.85 -11.63 6.28
N GLY A 173 4.69 -11.52 5.65
CA GLY A 173 4.15 -12.56 4.77
C GLY A 173 5.02 -12.80 3.53
N LEU A 174 5.44 -11.72 2.85
CA LEU A 174 6.31 -11.84 1.68
C LEU A 174 7.70 -12.42 2.01
N ALA A 175 8.29 -12.04 3.14
CA ALA A 175 9.57 -12.60 3.59
C ALA A 175 9.46 -14.10 3.88
N ALA A 176 8.39 -14.54 4.55
CA ALA A 176 8.17 -15.95 4.86
C ALA A 176 7.97 -16.82 3.61
N GLU A 177 7.37 -16.27 2.54
CA GLU A 177 7.24 -16.98 1.26
C GLU A 177 8.57 -17.08 0.51
N GLY A 178 9.43 -16.04 0.59
CA GLY A 178 10.76 -16.05 -0.01
C GLY A 178 11.71 -17.09 0.61
N ASP A 179 11.62 -17.30 1.92
CA ASP A 179 12.43 -18.28 2.64
C ASP A 179 11.98 -19.74 2.41
N ALA A 180 10.76 -19.93 1.90
CA ALA A 180 10.18 -21.26 1.64
C ALA A 180 10.41 -21.78 0.20
N ALA A 181 11.04 -20.99 -0.66
CA ALA A 181 11.30 -21.28 -2.08
C ALA A 181 12.73 -21.71 -2.32
#